data_52671f9f89ccad95f30019ea6e33be2b
#
_entry.id   52671f9f89ccad95f30019ea6e33be2b
#
_cell.length_a   1.000
_cell.length_b   1.000
_cell.length_c   1.000
_cell.angle_alpha   90.00
_cell.angle_beta   90.00
_cell.angle_gamma   90.00
#
_symmetry.space_group_name_H-M   'P 1'
#
loop_
_entity.id
_entity.type
_entity.pdbx_description
1 polymer ?
#
loop_
_entity_poly.entity_id
_entity_poly.type
_entity_poly.pdbx_seq_one_letter_code
_entity_poly.pdbx_strand_id
1 'polypeptide(L)'
;MNKVFLIGRLTRDPELRYTGSNIPVATFSLAVNRNFTGQSGEREADFINIVVWRKQAENVKNYLTQGSQVAIDGRIQTRTYDGEDGKKRYITEVIADNVEFLGSKGSSNNSNSGNNFNDVTPSDFSDSMPTTSVKNDPFSDFGSSIEINDDELPF
;
A
#
# COMPACT_ATOMS: atom_id res chain seq x y z
N MET A 1 23.55 -4.65 4.37
CA MET A 1 22.26 -4.04 4.73
C MET A 1 21.15 -4.92 4.18
N ASN A 2 20.09 -5.24 4.97
CA ASN A 2 18.98 -6.10 4.54
C ASN A 2 17.68 -5.36 4.87
N LYS A 3 17.09 -4.69 3.89
CA LYS A 3 15.90 -3.86 4.04
C LYS A 3 15.02 -4.00 2.79
N VAL A 4 13.72 -4.09 3.01
CA VAL A 4 12.70 -4.27 1.96
C VAL A 4 11.55 -3.33 2.23
N PHE A 5 11.10 -2.63 1.18
CA PHE A 5 9.89 -1.83 1.18
C PHE A 5 8.95 -2.34 0.09
N LEU A 6 7.74 -2.72 0.46
CA LEU A 6 6.75 -3.29 -0.46
C LEU A 6 5.41 -2.59 -0.28
N ILE A 7 4.75 -2.29 -1.39
CA ILE A 7 3.35 -1.88 -1.40
C ILE A 7 2.58 -2.88 -2.25
N GLY A 8 1.52 -3.46 -1.68
CA GLY A 8 0.74 -4.47 -2.36
C GLY A 8 -0.61 -4.73 -1.72
N ARG A 9 -1.28 -5.78 -2.19
CA ARG A 9 -2.58 -6.22 -1.67
C ARG A 9 -2.49 -7.64 -1.13
N LEU A 10 -3.22 -7.91 -0.05
CA LEU A 10 -3.34 -9.24 0.50
C LEU A 10 -4.09 -10.16 -0.48
N THR A 11 -3.54 -11.35 -0.76
CA THR A 11 -4.18 -12.34 -1.63
C THR A 11 -5.22 -13.19 -0.91
N ARG A 12 -5.12 -13.27 0.42
CA ARG A 12 -6.01 -14.00 1.34
C ARG A 12 -6.01 -13.33 2.71
N ASP A 13 -6.96 -13.73 3.55
CA ASP A 13 -7.00 -13.26 4.93
C ASP A 13 -5.75 -13.65 5.70
N PRO A 14 -5.24 -12.79 6.60
CA PRO A 14 -4.09 -13.11 7.45
C PRO A 14 -4.40 -14.28 8.39
N GLU A 15 -3.46 -15.20 8.50
CA GLU A 15 -3.51 -16.31 9.44
C GLU A 15 -2.71 -15.97 10.70
N LEU A 16 -3.38 -15.90 11.84
CA LEU A 16 -2.75 -15.65 13.14
C LEU A 16 -2.51 -16.98 13.85
N ARG A 17 -1.30 -17.17 14.35
CA ARG A 17 -0.89 -18.32 15.17
C ARG A 17 -0.12 -17.82 16.39
N TYR A 18 -0.06 -18.64 17.42
CA TYR A 18 0.76 -18.40 18.62
C TYR A 18 1.88 -19.42 18.67
N THR A 19 3.09 -18.95 18.96
CA THR A 19 4.25 -19.83 19.18
C THR A 19 4.10 -20.57 20.51
N GLY A 20 4.94 -21.58 20.76
CA GLY A 20 5.00 -22.27 22.06
C GLY A 20 5.27 -21.35 23.25
N SER A 21 5.86 -20.16 22.99
CA SER A 21 6.09 -19.10 23.98
C SER A 21 4.94 -18.08 24.04
N ASN A 22 3.77 -18.40 23.46
CA ASN A 22 2.59 -17.55 23.40
C ASN A 22 2.81 -16.19 22.70
N ILE A 23 3.73 -16.12 21.75
CA ILE A 23 3.98 -14.92 20.94
C ILE A 23 3.12 -14.98 19.68
N PRO A 24 2.28 -13.96 19.39
CA PRO A 24 1.45 -13.93 18.20
C PRO A 24 2.30 -13.71 16.94
N VAL A 25 2.01 -14.47 15.90
CA VAL A 25 2.63 -14.40 14.57
C VAL A 25 1.52 -14.46 13.52
N ALA A 26 1.47 -13.47 12.64
CA ALA A 26 0.57 -13.49 11.50
C ALA A 26 1.34 -13.74 10.21
N THR A 27 0.76 -14.54 9.32
CA THR A 27 1.31 -14.82 8.00
C THR A 27 0.28 -14.55 6.92
N PHE A 28 0.70 -13.91 5.84
CA PHE A 28 -0.13 -13.69 4.64
C PHE A 28 0.74 -13.57 3.39
N SER A 29 0.12 -13.68 2.23
CA SER A 29 0.78 -13.46 0.94
C SER A 29 0.38 -12.10 0.38
N LEU A 30 1.36 -11.33 -0.05
CA LEU A 30 1.21 -10.00 -0.63
C LEU A 30 1.41 -10.08 -2.14
N ALA A 31 0.45 -9.59 -2.92
CA ALA A 31 0.58 -9.39 -4.36
C ALA A 31 1.14 -7.99 -4.62
N VAL A 32 2.32 -7.94 -5.20
CA VAL A 32 3.02 -6.71 -5.60
C VAL A 32 3.06 -6.64 -7.12
N ASN A 33 2.43 -5.63 -7.70
CA ASN A 33 2.41 -5.46 -9.15
C ASN A 33 3.79 -5.09 -9.68
N ARG A 34 4.21 -5.73 -10.77
CA ARG A 34 5.42 -5.34 -11.49
C ARG A 34 5.21 -4.02 -12.23
N ASN A 35 6.27 -3.23 -12.33
CA ASN A 35 6.23 -1.94 -13.05
C ASN A 35 6.12 -2.09 -14.57
N PHE A 36 6.45 -3.28 -15.11
CA PHE A 36 6.42 -3.54 -16.53
C PHE A 36 5.17 -4.34 -16.90
N THR A 37 4.56 -3.95 -18.01
CA THR A 37 3.47 -4.69 -18.63
C THR A 37 4.09 -5.76 -19.56
N GLY A 38 3.70 -7.01 -19.40
CA GLY A 38 4.14 -8.10 -20.27
C GLY A 38 3.68 -7.90 -21.73
N GLN A 39 4.19 -8.71 -22.64
CA GLN A 39 3.80 -8.66 -24.07
C GLN A 39 2.30 -8.90 -24.30
N SER A 40 1.60 -9.51 -23.35
CA SER A 40 0.15 -9.73 -23.35
C SER A 40 -0.70 -8.50 -23.00
N GLY A 41 -0.07 -7.39 -22.59
CA GLY A 41 -0.78 -6.19 -22.09
C GLY A 41 -1.25 -6.31 -20.63
N GLU A 42 -1.06 -7.46 -19.99
CA GLU A 42 -1.41 -7.69 -18.57
C GLU A 42 -0.23 -7.38 -17.66
N ARG A 43 -0.53 -6.83 -16.48
CA ARG A 43 0.46 -6.60 -15.44
C ARG A 43 0.61 -7.87 -14.61
N GLU A 44 1.81 -8.41 -14.59
CA GLU A 44 2.17 -9.51 -13.70
C GLU A 44 2.34 -9.01 -12.27
N ALA A 45 2.07 -9.88 -11.30
CA ALA A 45 2.27 -9.63 -9.89
C ALA A 45 3.22 -10.67 -9.30
N ASP A 46 4.08 -10.22 -8.40
CA ASP A 46 4.91 -11.09 -7.57
C ASP A 46 4.17 -11.38 -6.26
N PHE A 47 4.18 -12.66 -5.85
CA PHE A 47 3.54 -13.10 -4.61
C PHE A 47 4.61 -13.35 -3.55
N ILE A 48 4.59 -12.51 -2.50
CA ILE A 48 5.61 -12.50 -1.48
C ILE A 48 5.00 -12.90 -0.14
N ASN A 49 5.60 -13.88 0.54
CA ASN A 49 5.17 -14.29 1.87
C ASN A 49 5.68 -13.30 2.92
N ILE A 50 4.75 -12.80 3.72
CA ILE A 50 5.01 -11.83 4.79
C ILE A 50 4.74 -12.50 6.14
N VAL A 51 5.65 -12.28 7.08
CA VAL A 51 5.55 -12.73 8.47
C VAL A 51 5.60 -11.50 9.38
N VAL A 52 4.61 -11.37 10.24
CA VAL A 52 4.46 -10.26 11.18
C VAL A 52 4.42 -10.80 12.60
N TRP A 53 5.14 -10.17 13.52
CA TRP A 53 5.30 -10.64 14.89
C TRP A 53 4.62 -9.72 15.91
N ARG A 54 4.29 -10.31 17.07
CA ARG A 54 3.84 -9.60 18.27
C ARG A 54 2.54 -8.80 18.02
N LYS A 55 2.42 -7.64 18.65
CA LYS A 55 1.22 -6.80 18.61
C LYS A 55 0.78 -6.43 17.19
N GLN A 56 1.73 -6.23 16.28
CA GLN A 56 1.38 -5.95 14.88
C GLN A 56 0.70 -7.16 14.20
N ALA A 57 1.04 -8.39 14.58
CA ALA A 57 0.37 -9.60 14.07
C ALA A 57 -1.12 -9.62 14.45
N GLU A 58 -1.45 -9.24 15.67
CA GLU A 58 -2.84 -9.11 16.13
C GLU A 58 -3.57 -8.00 15.38
N ASN A 59 -2.94 -6.83 15.20
CA ASN A 59 -3.50 -5.73 14.43
C ASN A 59 -3.78 -6.13 12.97
N VAL A 60 -2.83 -6.79 12.33
CA VAL A 60 -2.99 -7.32 10.97
C VAL A 60 -4.19 -8.25 10.88
N LYS A 61 -4.34 -9.17 11.82
CA LYS A 61 -5.48 -10.11 11.85
C LYS A 61 -6.82 -9.39 12.06
N ASN A 62 -6.85 -8.37 12.91
CA ASN A 62 -8.08 -7.68 13.29
C ASN A 62 -8.56 -6.68 12.23
N TYR A 63 -7.66 -6.08 11.47
CA TYR A 63 -7.98 -4.96 10.58
C TYR A 63 -7.81 -5.25 9.10
N LEU A 64 -7.08 -6.30 8.73
CA LEU A 64 -6.83 -6.64 7.33
C LEU A 64 -7.63 -7.87 6.90
N THR A 65 -8.10 -7.82 5.66
CA THR A 65 -8.77 -8.92 4.96
C THR A 65 -8.18 -9.08 3.57
N GLN A 66 -8.58 -10.11 2.86
CA GLN A 66 -8.25 -10.28 1.45
C GLN A 66 -8.52 -9.00 0.65
N GLY A 67 -7.59 -8.59 -0.20
CA GLY A 67 -7.69 -7.39 -1.02
C GLY A 67 -7.26 -6.09 -0.33
N SER A 68 -7.07 -6.07 0.99
CA SER A 68 -6.57 -4.90 1.71
C SER A 68 -5.20 -4.47 1.18
N GLN A 69 -4.99 -3.17 1.03
CA GLN A 69 -3.73 -2.59 0.58
C GLN A 69 -2.88 -2.18 1.77
N VAL A 70 -1.60 -2.55 1.73
CA VAL A 70 -0.64 -2.27 2.81
C VAL A 70 0.71 -1.86 2.27
N ALA A 71 1.45 -1.08 3.07
CA ALA A 71 2.88 -0.87 2.92
C ALA A 71 3.62 -1.67 3.99
N ILE A 72 4.64 -2.40 3.58
CA ILE A 72 5.49 -3.23 4.43
C ILE A 72 6.89 -2.63 4.44
N ASP A 73 7.40 -2.37 5.62
CA ASP A 73 8.82 -2.15 5.88
C ASP A 73 9.34 -3.38 6.62
N GLY A 74 10.41 -3.99 6.12
CA GLY A 74 10.93 -5.22 6.70
C GLY A 74 12.28 -5.64 6.15
N ARG A 75 12.59 -6.93 6.33
CA ARG A 75 13.82 -7.57 5.86
C ARG A 75 13.53 -8.94 5.27
N ILE A 76 14.34 -9.37 4.32
CA ILE A 76 14.31 -10.73 3.78
C ILE A 76 14.91 -11.69 4.80
N GLN A 77 14.25 -12.82 4.98
CA GLN A 77 14.76 -13.95 5.74
C GLN A 77 14.57 -15.24 4.95
N THR A 78 15.61 -16.08 4.92
CA THR A 78 15.52 -17.42 4.38
C THR A 78 15.55 -18.43 5.54
N ARG A 79 14.70 -19.44 5.46
CA ARG A 79 14.73 -20.57 6.39
C ARG A 79 14.74 -21.89 5.62
N THR A 80 15.38 -22.87 6.18
CA THR A 80 15.45 -24.20 5.62
C THR A 80 14.56 -25.13 6.44
N TYR A 81 13.81 -26.00 5.79
CA TYR A 81 13.10 -27.09 6.45
C TYR A 81 13.31 -28.38 5.67
N ASP A 82 13.24 -29.51 6.38
CA ASP A 82 13.35 -30.79 5.77
C ASP A 82 11.97 -31.20 5.20
N GLY A 83 11.89 -31.41 3.88
CA GLY A 83 10.67 -31.87 3.23
C GLY A 83 10.40 -33.37 3.61
N GLU A 84 9.17 -33.83 3.38
CA GLU A 84 8.76 -35.21 3.63
C GLU A 84 9.59 -36.23 2.84
N ASP A 85 10.21 -35.80 1.75
CA ASP A 85 11.12 -36.53 0.90
C ASP A 85 12.58 -36.53 1.40
N GLY A 86 12.86 -36.00 2.59
CA GLY A 86 14.18 -35.87 3.19
C GLY A 86 15.08 -34.82 2.52
N LYS A 87 14.58 -34.06 1.55
CA LYS A 87 15.33 -33.01 0.88
C LYS A 87 15.15 -31.66 1.60
N LYS A 88 16.24 -30.93 1.73
CA LYS A 88 16.21 -29.56 2.28
C LYS A 88 15.52 -28.62 1.31
N ARG A 89 14.49 -27.94 1.80
CA ARG A 89 13.77 -26.90 1.06
C ARG A 89 14.04 -25.54 1.67
N TYR A 90 14.22 -24.54 0.81
CA TYR A 90 14.47 -23.16 1.21
C TYR A 90 13.18 -22.36 1.02
N ILE A 91 12.77 -21.63 2.03
CA ILE A 91 11.68 -20.66 1.95
C ILE A 91 12.30 -19.28 2.14
N THR A 92 11.96 -18.38 1.22
CA THR A 92 12.28 -16.95 1.33
C THR A 92 11.01 -16.20 1.73
N GLU A 93 11.07 -15.46 2.80
CA GLU A 93 9.96 -14.68 3.34
C GLU A 93 10.45 -13.31 3.78
N VAL A 94 9.53 -12.34 3.89
CA VAL A 94 9.81 -11.01 4.42
C VAL A 94 9.28 -10.94 5.84
N ILE A 95 10.18 -10.68 6.79
CA ILE A 95 9.81 -10.35 8.16
C ILE A 95 9.50 -8.87 8.21
N ALA A 96 8.24 -8.52 8.47
CA ALA A 96 7.83 -7.15 8.60
C ALA A 96 8.28 -6.55 9.94
N ASP A 97 8.98 -5.44 9.87
CA ASP A 97 9.33 -4.60 11.02
C ASP A 97 8.18 -3.60 11.27
N ASN A 98 7.52 -3.12 10.21
CA ASN A 98 6.33 -2.27 10.27
C ASN A 98 5.33 -2.62 9.15
N VAL A 99 4.02 -2.46 9.46
CA VAL A 99 2.91 -2.65 8.52
C VAL A 99 2.01 -1.43 8.59
N GLU A 100 1.90 -0.69 7.50
CA GLU A 100 1.01 0.46 7.37
C GLU A 100 -0.20 0.11 6.51
N PHE A 101 -1.39 0.47 6.99
CA PHE A 101 -2.65 0.20 6.31
C PHE A 101 -2.98 1.35 5.38
N LEU A 102 -2.92 1.12 4.06
CA LEU A 102 -3.11 2.14 3.02
C LEU A 102 -4.57 2.22 2.52
N GLY A 103 -5.41 1.26 2.88
CA GLY A 103 -6.82 1.27 2.53
C GLY A 103 -7.62 2.12 3.50
N SER A 104 -8.43 3.03 3.02
CA SER A 104 -9.52 3.57 3.82
C SER A 104 -10.42 2.38 4.20
N LYS A 105 -10.69 2.22 5.49
CA LYS A 105 -11.73 1.31 5.98
C LYS A 105 -12.98 1.65 5.18
N GLY A 106 -13.38 0.75 4.27
CA GLY A 106 -14.60 0.94 3.50
C GLY A 106 -15.70 1.21 4.51
N SER A 107 -16.17 2.43 4.55
CA SER A 107 -17.40 2.78 5.21
C SER A 107 -18.43 1.84 4.58
N SER A 108 -18.82 0.81 5.29
CA SER A 108 -20.08 0.14 5.01
C SER A 108 -21.13 1.21 5.20
N ASN A 109 -21.41 1.92 4.11
CA ASN A 109 -22.60 2.73 4.01
C ASN A 109 -23.78 1.77 4.15
N ASN A 110 -24.21 1.63 5.38
CA ASN A 110 -25.58 1.28 5.66
C ASN A 110 -26.41 2.48 5.21
N SER A 111 -26.63 2.59 3.91
CA SER A 111 -27.56 3.52 3.31
C SER A 111 -28.96 2.99 3.55
N ASN A 112 -29.44 3.22 4.78
CA ASN A 112 -30.85 3.28 5.04
C ASN A 112 -31.17 4.70 5.52
N SER A 113 -31.36 5.59 4.57
CA SER A 113 -32.23 6.74 4.73
C SER A 113 -32.64 7.20 3.35
N GLY A 114 -33.86 6.83 2.98
CA GLY A 114 -34.56 7.51 1.91
C GLY A 114 -34.77 8.96 2.30
N ASN A 115 -34.66 9.87 1.35
CA ASN A 115 -35.56 10.93 1.03
C ASN A 115 -34.89 12.13 0.39
N ASN A 116 -35.48 12.50 -0.72
CA ASN A 116 -35.60 13.84 -1.29
C ASN A 116 -34.31 14.49 -1.79
N PHE A 117 -33.91 14.07 -2.98
CA PHE A 117 -33.39 15.00 -3.97
C PHE A 117 -34.51 15.39 -4.93
N ASN A 118 -35.39 16.28 -4.47
CA ASN A 118 -36.21 17.08 -5.35
C ASN A 118 -35.77 18.54 -5.16
N ASP A 119 -35.48 19.16 -6.28
CA ASP A 119 -35.42 20.58 -6.46
C ASP A 119 -34.15 21.31 -5.98
N VAL A 120 -33.04 21.08 -6.69
CA VAL A 120 -31.97 22.07 -6.78
C VAL A 120 -31.86 22.46 -8.26
N THR A 121 -32.44 23.60 -8.59
CA THR A 121 -32.30 24.22 -9.91
C THR A 121 -30.87 24.75 -10.09
N PRO A 122 -30.31 24.80 -11.35
CA PRO A 122 -28.92 25.17 -11.61
C PRO A 122 -28.55 26.65 -11.32
N SER A 123 -29.41 27.41 -10.69
CA SER A 123 -29.26 28.85 -10.48
C SER A 123 -28.69 29.25 -9.10
N ASP A 124 -28.46 28.33 -8.19
CA ASP A 124 -27.99 28.68 -6.83
C ASP A 124 -26.47 28.56 -6.62
N PHE A 125 -25.69 28.32 -7.68
CA PHE A 125 -24.21 28.25 -7.59
C PHE A 125 -23.48 29.55 -7.93
N SER A 126 -24.16 30.70 -7.95
CA SER A 126 -23.58 31.96 -8.35
C SER A 126 -23.39 32.95 -7.20
N ASP A 127 -23.07 32.50 -5.97
CA ASP A 127 -22.52 33.43 -4.99
C ASP A 127 -21.64 32.79 -3.95
N SER A 128 -20.41 33.35 -3.81
CA SER A 128 -19.42 33.13 -2.75
C SER A 128 -18.47 31.91 -2.87
N MET A 129 -17.73 31.80 -3.99
CA MET A 129 -16.35 31.31 -3.86
C MET A 129 -15.45 32.53 -3.57
N PRO A 130 -14.69 32.55 -2.46
CA PRO A 130 -13.68 33.55 -2.25
C PRO A 130 -12.58 33.37 -3.31
N THR A 131 -12.60 34.22 -4.34
CA THR A 131 -11.49 34.32 -5.28
C THR A 131 -10.29 34.93 -4.56
N THR A 132 -9.32 34.10 -4.22
CA THR A 132 -8.03 34.58 -3.72
C THR A 132 -7.33 35.32 -4.85
N SER A 133 -7.08 36.60 -4.68
CA SER A 133 -6.36 37.42 -5.65
C SER A 133 -4.90 36.93 -5.73
N VAL A 134 -4.48 36.47 -6.92
CA VAL A 134 -3.12 35.99 -7.24
C VAL A 134 -2.05 37.11 -7.16
N LYS A 135 -2.39 38.32 -6.71
CA LYS A 135 -1.46 39.45 -6.64
C LYS A 135 -0.41 39.35 -5.52
N ASN A 136 -0.52 38.40 -4.62
CA ASN A 136 0.41 38.19 -3.51
C ASN A 136 0.94 36.71 -3.49
N ASP A 137 1.26 36.18 -4.64
CA ASP A 137 1.94 34.90 -4.72
C ASP A 137 3.40 35.08 -4.29
N PRO A 138 3.83 34.52 -3.13
CA PRO A 138 5.23 34.61 -2.67
C PRO A 138 6.20 33.85 -3.58
N PHE A 139 5.72 33.10 -4.56
CA PHE A 139 6.52 32.34 -5.51
C PHE A 139 6.55 32.93 -6.92
N SER A 140 5.97 34.10 -7.15
CA SER A 140 5.95 34.77 -8.45
C SER A 140 7.35 35.08 -8.99
N ASP A 141 8.38 35.16 -8.10
CA ASP A 141 9.77 35.42 -8.45
C ASP A 141 10.56 34.18 -8.84
N PHE A 142 10.01 32.96 -8.67
CA PHE A 142 10.66 31.71 -9.05
C PHE A 142 10.40 31.29 -10.51
N GLY A 143 9.63 32.08 -11.25
CA GLY A 143 9.21 31.81 -12.63
C GLY A 143 10.16 32.37 -13.70
N SER A 144 11.39 32.79 -13.40
CA SER A 144 12.35 33.13 -14.45
C SER A 144 12.82 31.84 -15.10
N SER A 145 12.52 31.68 -16.39
CA SER A 145 12.98 30.60 -17.23
C SER A 145 14.50 30.46 -17.13
N ILE A 146 14.96 29.32 -16.59
CA ILE A 146 16.37 28.93 -16.66
C ILE A 146 16.61 28.50 -18.11
N GLU A 147 17.32 29.29 -18.89
CA GLU A 147 17.87 28.86 -20.17
C GLU A 147 18.96 27.83 -19.90
N ILE A 148 18.64 26.56 -20.13
CA ILE A 148 19.61 25.46 -20.07
C ILE A 148 20.31 25.46 -21.43
N ASN A 149 21.58 25.87 -21.46
CA ASN A 149 22.44 25.67 -22.63
C ASN A 149 22.83 24.20 -22.70
N ASP A 150 22.59 23.57 -23.84
CA ASP A 150 22.93 22.15 -24.11
C ASP A 150 24.42 21.84 -24.02
N ASP A 151 25.29 22.86 -23.99
CA ASP A 151 26.75 22.71 -23.92
C ASP A 151 27.30 22.46 -22.51
N GLU A 152 26.45 22.52 -21.44
CA GLU A 152 26.89 22.28 -20.06
C GLU A 152 26.46 20.92 -19.48
N LEU A 153 25.90 20.04 -20.30
CA LEU A 153 25.56 18.69 -19.85
C LEU A 153 26.79 17.78 -19.88
N PRO A 154 27.15 17.12 -18.76
CA PRO A 154 28.39 16.34 -18.64
C PRO A 154 28.31 14.93 -19.24
N PHE A 155 27.61 14.72 -20.34
CA PHE A 155 27.57 13.45 -21.09
C PHE A 155 27.27 13.67 -22.57
#